data_d6f3385a24ca3819a9658b361517cc03
#
_entry.id   d6f3385a24ca3819a9658b361517cc03
#
_cell.length_a   1.000
_cell.length_b   1.000
_cell.length_c   1.000
_cell.angle_alpha   90.00
_cell.angle_beta   90.00
_cell.angle_gamma   90.00
#
_symmetry.space_group_name_H-M   'P 1'
#
loop_
_entity.id
_entity.type
_entity.pdbx_description
1 polymer ?
#
loop_
_entity_poly.entity_id
_entity_poly.type
_entity_poly.pdbx_seq_one_letter_code
_entity_poly.pdbx_strand_id
1 'polypeptide(L)'
;MTSLALRLAAFLLIPALAACGPRVEQAEAPTVVPGYEEVVDAGYVIPAVDPKHLIEGNQKEVVPYTAGDAPGSIVVDVYARKLYWVHEDGTATRYAIAVGREGISFRGTGYVGRKAEWPSWTPTANMVRTRPDLYAEYAGGLPGGIDNPLGARALYLYRGGRDTMFRIHGTIDNA
;
A
#
# COMPACT_ATOMS: atom_id res chain seq x y z
N MET A 1 -14.86 -56.79 77.34
CA MET A 1 -13.54 -56.19 77.30
C MET A 1 -13.17 -56.01 75.85
N THR A 2 -13.53 -54.89 75.27
CA THR A 2 -13.36 -54.62 73.84
C THR A 2 -12.39 -53.50 73.62
N SER A 3 -11.29 -53.85 72.96
CA SER A 3 -10.17 -52.94 72.65
C SER A 3 -10.49 -52.13 71.38
N LEU A 4 -10.51 -50.82 71.49
CA LEU A 4 -10.74 -49.86 70.36
C LEU A 4 -9.39 -49.50 69.78
N ALA A 5 -9.10 -49.98 68.50
CA ALA A 5 -7.87 -49.65 67.80
C ALA A 5 -8.10 -48.36 66.96
N LEU A 6 -7.38 -47.30 67.39
CA LEU A 6 -7.37 -46.01 66.67
C LEU A 6 -6.45 -46.09 65.42
N ARG A 7 -7.01 -46.01 64.25
CA ARG A 7 -6.25 -45.93 62.98
C ARG A 7 -5.97 -44.47 62.65
N LEU A 8 -4.70 -44.10 62.70
CA LEU A 8 -4.21 -42.80 62.28
C LEU A 8 -4.06 -42.81 60.76
N ALA A 9 -4.85 -42.04 60.06
CA ALA A 9 -4.69 -41.80 58.63
C ALA A 9 -3.77 -40.63 58.40
N ALA A 10 -2.58 -40.90 57.87
CA ALA A 10 -1.63 -39.86 57.45
C ALA A 10 -2.04 -39.31 56.10
N PHE A 11 -2.49 -38.06 56.03
CA PHE A 11 -2.70 -37.32 54.80
C PHE A 11 -1.37 -36.79 54.28
N LEU A 12 -0.89 -37.37 53.17
CA LEU A 12 0.23 -36.81 52.41
C LEU A 12 -0.25 -35.61 51.60
N LEU A 13 0.12 -34.40 52.03
CA LEU A 13 -0.03 -33.19 51.18
C LEU A 13 1.07 -33.20 50.12
N ILE A 14 0.70 -33.39 48.85
CA ILE A 14 1.60 -33.20 47.73
C ILE A 14 1.51 -31.71 47.34
N PRO A 15 2.60 -30.93 47.42
CA PRO A 15 2.59 -29.54 46.90
C PRO A 15 2.57 -29.59 45.38
N ALA A 16 1.50 -29.05 44.74
CA ALA A 16 1.44 -28.80 43.33
C ALA A 16 2.36 -27.61 42.99
N LEU A 17 3.54 -27.88 42.47
CA LEU A 17 4.37 -26.85 41.87
C LEU A 17 3.68 -26.37 40.61
N ALA A 18 3.05 -25.20 40.66
CA ALA A 18 2.60 -24.47 39.48
C ALA A 18 3.84 -23.98 38.70
N ALA A 19 4.21 -24.69 37.65
CA ALA A 19 5.23 -24.26 36.71
C ALA A 19 4.66 -23.07 35.91
N CYS A 20 4.95 -21.83 36.35
CA CYS A 20 4.83 -20.65 35.50
C CYS A 20 5.95 -20.69 34.43
N GLY A 21 5.72 -21.41 33.34
CA GLY A 21 6.53 -21.25 32.12
C GLY A 21 6.23 -19.89 31.49
N PRO A 22 7.22 -19.23 30.87
CA PRO A 22 6.96 -18.00 30.11
C PRO A 22 5.94 -18.32 29.01
N ARG A 23 4.81 -17.62 29.03
CA ARG A 23 3.81 -17.65 27.95
C ARG A 23 4.48 -17.04 26.74
N VAL A 24 4.92 -17.86 25.79
CA VAL A 24 5.33 -17.41 24.47
C VAL A 24 4.07 -16.84 23.83
N GLU A 25 3.94 -15.52 23.84
CA GLU A 25 2.94 -14.81 23.06
C GLU A 25 3.24 -15.12 21.58
N GLN A 26 2.45 -16.03 21.01
CA GLN A 26 2.51 -16.29 19.58
C GLN A 26 2.10 -14.98 18.93
N ALA A 27 3.06 -14.32 18.26
CA ALA A 27 2.76 -13.20 17.38
C ALA A 27 1.72 -13.71 16.36
N GLU A 28 0.52 -13.15 16.43
CA GLU A 28 -0.53 -13.42 15.45
C GLU A 28 0.04 -13.12 14.06
N ALA A 29 -0.03 -14.09 13.14
CA ALA A 29 0.40 -13.88 11.78
C ALA A 29 -0.36 -12.65 11.22
N PRO A 30 0.31 -11.72 10.54
CA PRO A 30 -0.33 -10.52 10.05
C PRO A 30 -1.53 -10.92 9.16
N THR A 31 -2.71 -10.40 9.48
CA THR A 31 -3.92 -10.65 8.72
C THR A 31 -3.75 -9.99 7.35
N VAL A 32 -3.56 -10.77 6.30
CA VAL A 32 -3.44 -10.25 4.94
C VAL A 32 -4.83 -9.89 4.43
N VAL A 33 -4.98 -8.67 3.93
CA VAL A 33 -6.26 -8.19 3.36
C VAL A 33 -6.36 -8.66 1.90
N PRO A 34 -7.49 -9.29 1.48
CA PRO A 34 -7.67 -9.76 0.11
C PRO A 34 -7.44 -8.67 -0.94
N GLY A 35 -6.61 -8.98 -1.94
CA GLY A 35 -6.23 -8.06 -3.01
C GLY A 35 -5.07 -7.10 -2.67
N TYR A 36 -4.43 -7.32 -1.50
CA TYR A 36 -3.25 -6.58 -1.02
C TYR A 36 -2.15 -7.52 -0.53
N GLU A 37 -2.16 -8.74 -1.03
CA GLU A 37 -1.17 -9.78 -0.75
C GLU A 37 0.20 -9.42 -1.34
N GLU A 38 1.22 -10.14 -0.90
CA GLU A 38 2.53 -10.11 -1.55
C GLU A 38 2.41 -10.54 -3.01
N VAL A 39 3.08 -9.84 -3.90
CA VAL A 39 3.11 -10.13 -5.34
C VAL A 39 4.54 -10.23 -5.84
N VAL A 40 4.86 -11.29 -6.57
CA VAL A 40 6.11 -11.39 -7.33
C VAL A 40 5.86 -10.92 -8.76
N ASP A 41 6.55 -9.85 -9.18
CA ASP A 41 6.39 -9.23 -10.48
C ASP A 41 7.76 -8.90 -11.10
N ALA A 42 8.03 -9.45 -12.28
CA ALA A 42 9.31 -9.28 -13.01
C ALA A 42 10.56 -9.61 -12.17
N GLY A 43 10.44 -10.55 -11.21
CA GLY A 43 11.52 -10.94 -10.30
C GLY A 43 11.68 -10.08 -9.05
N TYR A 44 10.87 -9.05 -8.90
CA TYR A 44 10.78 -8.24 -7.67
C TYR A 44 9.67 -8.76 -6.77
N VAL A 45 9.92 -8.75 -5.46
CA VAL A 45 8.91 -9.06 -4.45
C VAL A 45 8.29 -7.74 -3.98
N ILE A 46 7.01 -7.55 -4.26
CA ILE A 46 6.22 -6.44 -3.72
C ILE A 46 5.55 -6.97 -2.45
N PRO A 47 5.91 -6.49 -1.26
CA PRO A 47 5.37 -7.02 -0.02
C PRO A 47 3.87 -6.76 0.11
N ALA A 48 3.19 -7.60 0.88
CA ALA A 48 1.79 -7.35 1.25
C ALA A 48 1.66 -5.98 1.95
N VAL A 49 0.55 -5.30 1.71
CA VAL A 49 0.27 -4.02 2.38
C VAL A 49 -0.12 -4.28 3.84
N ASP A 50 0.53 -3.60 4.78
CA ASP A 50 0.20 -3.70 6.20
C ASP A 50 -1.27 -3.26 6.43
N PRO A 51 -2.11 -4.09 7.06
CA PRO A 51 -3.51 -3.79 7.32
C PRO A 51 -3.76 -2.45 8.01
N LYS A 52 -2.81 -1.94 8.79
CA LYS A 52 -2.94 -0.62 9.44
C LYS A 52 -3.09 0.54 8.46
N HIS A 53 -2.63 0.38 7.19
CA HIS A 53 -2.77 1.37 6.13
C HIS A 53 -4.06 1.17 5.31
N LEU A 54 -4.74 0.02 5.46
CA LEU A 54 -5.96 -0.35 4.73
C LEU A 54 -7.23 -0.01 5.52
N ILE A 55 -7.24 1.17 6.12
CA ILE A 55 -8.41 1.71 6.83
C ILE A 55 -9.53 2.04 5.85
N GLU A 56 -10.72 2.32 6.38
CA GLU A 56 -11.89 2.72 5.59
C GLU A 56 -11.54 3.89 4.64
N GLY A 57 -11.92 3.75 3.38
CA GLY A 57 -11.65 4.72 2.31
C GLY A 57 -10.24 4.66 1.71
N ASN A 58 -9.30 3.87 2.25
CA ASN A 58 -7.99 3.66 1.62
C ASN A 58 -7.95 2.44 0.69
N GLN A 59 -8.86 1.51 0.87
CA GLN A 59 -8.95 0.34 0.00
C GLN A 59 -9.55 0.72 -1.37
N LYS A 60 -9.11 0.01 -2.41
CA LYS A 60 -9.78 0.09 -3.71
C LYS A 60 -11.19 -0.49 -3.59
N GLU A 61 -12.15 0.15 -4.20
CA GLU A 61 -13.55 -0.30 -4.18
C GLU A 61 -14.27 0.05 -5.48
N VAL A 62 -15.26 -0.74 -5.84
CA VAL A 62 -16.14 -0.43 -6.96
C VAL A 62 -17.31 0.40 -6.43
N VAL A 63 -17.53 1.55 -7.02
CA VAL A 63 -18.58 2.51 -6.61
C VAL A 63 -19.45 2.90 -7.80
N PRO A 64 -20.73 3.28 -7.59
CA PRO A 64 -21.54 3.92 -8.63
C PRO A 64 -20.83 5.19 -9.15
N TYR A 65 -20.86 5.41 -10.47
CA TYR A 65 -20.24 6.58 -11.09
C TYR A 65 -21.19 7.26 -12.05
N THR A 66 -21.59 8.51 -11.73
CA THR A 66 -22.62 9.25 -12.45
C THR A 66 -22.14 10.60 -13.01
N ALA A 67 -20.83 10.88 -12.95
CA ALA A 67 -20.29 12.18 -13.37
C ALA A 67 -20.26 12.37 -14.91
N GLY A 68 -20.53 11.31 -15.69
CA GLY A 68 -20.69 11.40 -17.15
C GLY A 68 -19.38 11.25 -17.95
N ASP A 69 -18.27 10.95 -17.30
CA ASP A 69 -17.02 10.65 -18.02
C ASP A 69 -17.13 9.33 -18.79
N ALA A 70 -16.48 9.26 -19.95
CA ALA A 70 -16.56 8.08 -20.83
C ALA A 70 -15.89 6.85 -20.16
N PRO A 71 -16.39 5.63 -20.43
CA PRO A 71 -15.72 4.40 -20.01
C PRO A 71 -14.26 4.34 -20.47
N GLY A 72 -13.39 3.79 -19.60
CA GLY A 72 -11.95 3.77 -19.81
C GLY A 72 -11.23 5.06 -19.37
N SER A 73 -11.98 6.11 -19.02
CA SER A 73 -11.39 7.33 -18.47
C SER A 73 -10.81 7.10 -17.07
N ILE A 74 -9.75 7.84 -16.77
CA ILE A 74 -9.21 7.98 -15.41
C ILE A 74 -9.50 9.41 -14.95
N VAL A 75 -10.29 9.54 -13.89
CA VAL A 75 -10.65 10.83 -13.29
C VAL A 75 -9.91 10.98 -11.96
N VAL A 76 -9.18 12.08 -11.79
CA VAL A 76 -8.39 12.36 -10.59
C VAL A 76 -8.97 13.56 -9.86
N ASP A 77 -9.53 13.32 -8.68
CA ASP A 77 -9.90 14.37 -7.74
C ASP A 77 -8.73 14.61 -6.78
N VAL A 78 -7.98 15.68 -7.05
CA VAL A 78 -6.79 16.04 -6.27
C VAL A 78 -7.14 16.54 -4.87
N TYR A 79 -8.34 17.06 -4.65
CA TYR A 79 -8.80 17.56 -3.36
C TYR A 79 -9.31 16.44 -2.47
N ALA A 80 -10.14 15.54 -3.02
CA ALA A 80 -10.60 14.34 -2.33
C ALA A 80 -9.50 13.28 -2.22
N ARG A 81 -8.38 13.43 -2.95
CA ARG A 81 -7.31 12.43 -3.07
C ARG A 81 -7.85 11.07 -3.51
N LYS A 82 -8.67 11.08 -4.55
CA LYS A 82 -9.26 9.88 -5.14
C LYS A 82 -8.99 9.85 -6.64
N LEU A 83 -8.79 8.63 -7.13
CA LEU A 83 -8.72 8.32 -8.55
C LEU A 83 -9.85 7.36 -8.87
N TYR A 84 -10.55 7.60 -9.98
CA TYR A 84 -11.63 6.76 -10.47
C TYR A 84 -11.25 6.23 -11.85
N TRP A 85 -11.29 4.92 -12.02
CA TRP A 85 -11.24 4.28 -13.32
C TRP A 85 -12.65 3.90 -13.73
N VAL A 86 -13.19 4.58 -14.74
CA VAL A 86 -14.59 4.50 -15.16
C VAL A 86 -14.83 3.24 -15.99
N HIS A 87 -15.87 2.47 -15.65
CA HIS A 87 -16.28 1.26 -16.33
C HIS A 87 -17.47 1.49 -17.27
N GLU A 88 -17.78 0.49 -18.11
CA GLU A 88 -18.89 0.53 -19.07
C GLU A 88 -20.27 0.38 -18.41
N ASP A 89 -20.33 -0.20 -17.22
CA ASP A 89 -21.56 -0.55 -16.48
C ASP A 89 -22.07 0.58 -15.56
N GLY A 90 -21.53 1.78 -15.68
CA GLY A 90 -21.93 2.91 -14.83
C GLY A 90 -21.29 2.87 -13.43
N THR A 91 -20.26 2.07 -13.26
CA THR A 91 -19.43 2.05 -12.04
C THR A 91 -18.04 2.60 -12.31
N ALA A 92 -17.26 2.80 -11.25
CA ALA A 92 -15.82 3.04 -11.34
C ALA A 92 -15.08 2.32 -10.22
N THR A 93 -13.86 1.87 -10.49
CA THR A 93 -12.96 1.49 -9.41
C THR A 93 -12.34 2.75 -8.84
N ARG A 94 -12.59 2.98 -7.56
CA ARG A 94 -12.05 4.11 -6.79
C ARG A 94 -10.81 3.67 -6.04
N TYR A 95 -9.77 4.50 -6.10
CA TYR A 95 -8.51 4.33 -5.38
C TYR A 95 -8.24 5.55 -4.49
N ALA A 96 -7.71 5.34 -3.30
CA ALA A 96 -7.06 6.39 -2.54
C ALA A 96 -5.68 6.68 -3.19
N ILE A 97 -5.32 7.94 -3.28
CA ILE A 97 -4.07 8.37 -3.91
C ILE A 97 -3.34 9.42 -3.08
N ALA A 98 -2.01 9.42 -3.19
CA ALA A 98 -1.21 10.60 -2.85
C ALA A 98 -1.11 11.52 -4.07
N VAL A 99 -1.12 12.82 -3.84
CA VAL A 99 -0.94 13.80 -4.90
C VAL A 99 0.36 14.56 -4.63
N GLY A 100 1.34 14.37 -5.51
CA GLY A 100 2.60 15.12 -5.46
C GLY A 100 2.37 16.63 -5.61
N ARG A 101 3.31 17.43 -5.12
CA ARG A 101 3.23 18.90 -5.14
C ARG A 101 2.95 19.44 -6.54
N GLU A 102 3.63 18.94 -7.55
CA GLU A 102 3.43 19.32 -8.95
C GLU A 102 2.09 18.81 -9.48
N GLY A 103 1.64 17.63 -9.04
CA GLY A 103 0.36 17.01 -9.46
C GLY A 103 -0.85 17.91 -9.19
N ILE A 104 -0.81 18.71 -8.11
CA ILE A 104 -1.87 19.67 -7.79
C ILE A 104 -2.02 20.72 -8.90
N SER A 105 -0.99 21.01 -9.68
CA SER A 105 -1.01 22.01 -10.76
C SER A 105 -1.58 21.49 -12.08
N PHE A 106 -1.72 20.17 -12.27
CA PHE A 106 -2.29 19.62 -13.49
C PHE A 106 -3.76 20.02 -13.62
N ARG A 107 -4.12 20.62 -14.73
CA ARG A 107 -5.49 21.06 -15.03
C ARG A 107 -5.93 20.57 -16.39
N GLY A 108 -7.24 20.26 -16.51
CA GLY A 108 -7.86 19.80 -17.75
C GLY A 108 -7.53 18.35 -18.06
N THR A 109 -7.60 17.98 -19.34
CA THR A 109 -7.48 16.60 -19.80
C THR A 109 -6.14 16.33 -20.47
N GLY A 110 -5.74 15.07 -20.42
CA GLY A 110 -4.62 14.50 -21.17
C GLY A 110 -4.97 13.06 -21.56
N TYR A 111 -4.05 12.35 -22.17
CA TYR A 111 -4.21 10.94 -22.45
C TYR A 111 -2.96 10.17 -22.03
N VAL A 112 -3.14 8.87 -21.76
CA VAL A 112 -2.02 7.98 -21.47
C VAL A 112 -1.31 7.67 -22.77
N GLY A 113 -0.19 8.33 -23.03
CA GLY A 113 0.61 8.14 -24.24
C GLY A 113 1.64 7.02 -24.13
N ARG A 114 2.02 6.64 -22.90
CA ARG A 114 2.95 5.54 -22.64
C ARG A 114 2.63 4.87 -21.29
N LYS A 115 2.75 3.56 -21.26
CA LYS A 115 2.74 2.73 -20.03
C LYS A 115 4.14 2.17 -19.82
N ALA A 116 4.57 2.05 -18.58
CA ALA A 116 5.85 1.44 -18.26
C ALA A 116 5.73 0.52 -17.03
N GLU A 117 6.41 -0.61 -17.13
CA GLU A 117 6.64 -1.54 -16.04
C GLU A 117 8.03 -1.25 -15.48
N TRP A 118 8.15 -1.21 -14.17
CA TRP A 118 9.38 -0.92 -13.44
C TRP A 118 10.17 0.25 -14.09
N PRO A 119 9.54 1.44 -14.20
CA PRO A 119 10.15 2.56 -14.91
C PRO A 119 11.40 3.06 -14.19
N SER A 120 12.40 3.51 -14.94
CA SER A 120 13.45 4.34 -14.37
C SER A 120 12.89 5.70 -13.96
N TRP A 121 13.48 6.31 -12.95
CA TRP A 121 13.11 7.63 -12.48
C TRP A 121 14.32 8.55 -12.45
N THR A 122 14.12 9.81 -12.82
CA THR A 122 15.11 10.88 -12.67
C THR A 122 14.39 12.09 -12.10
N PRO A 123 14.90 12.68 -11.01
CA PRO A 123 14.32 13.90 -10.45
C PRO A 123 14.41 15.02 -11.47
N THR A 124 13.38 15.88 -11.49
CA THR A 124 13.40 17.06 -12.35
C THR A 124 14.49 18.03 -11.89
N ALA A 125 15.01 18.87 -12.79
CA ALA A 125 15.97 19.92 -12.44
C ALA A 125 15.42 20.85 -11.32
N ASN A 126 14.10 21.06 -11.29
CA ASN A 126 13.45 21.83 -10.23
C ASN A 126 13.50 21.12 -8.87
N MET A 127 13.29 19.79 -8.83
CA MET A 127 13.40 19.00 -7.59
C MET A 127 14.82 19.08 -7.03
N VAL A 128 15.82 18.83 -7.87
CA VAL A 128 17.25 18.92 -7.45
C VAL A 128 17.60 20.31 -6.95
N ARG A 129 17.12 21.34 -7.62
CA ARG A 129 17.39 22.74 -7.25
C ARG A 129 16.73 23.15 -5.94
N THR A 130 15.47 22.73 -5.72
CA THR A 130 14.67 23.17 -4.56
C THR A 130 14.89 22.31 -3.33
N ARG A 131 15.24 21.05 -3.51
CA ARG A 131 15.49 20.10 -2.43
C ARG A 131 16.72 19.23 -2.75
N PRO A 132 17.90 19.84 -2.82
CA PRO A 132 19.15 19.11 -3.08
C PRO A 132 19.45 18.08 -1.97
N ASP A 133 19.02 18.34 -0.76
CA ASP A 133 19.09 17.43 0.39
C ASP A 133 18.41 16.07 0.13
N LEU A 134 17.37 16.04 -0.70
CA LEU A 134 16.62 14.81 -1.03
C LEU A 134 16.95 14.23 -2.40
N TYR A 135 17.34 15.06 -3.35
CA TYR A 135 17.35 14.65 -4.76
C TYR A 135 18.71 14.74 -5.44
N ALA A 136 19.71 15.39 -4.84
CA ALA A 136 21.00 15.57 -5.51
C ALA A 136 21.71 14.23 -5.79
N GLU A 137 21.64 13.28 -4.87
CA GLU A 137 22.23 11.95 -5.05
C GLU A 137 21.60 11.16 -6.20
N TYR A 138 20.32 11.45 -6.54
CA TYR A 138 19.58 10.80 -7.61
C TYR A 138 19.60 11.58 -8.93
N ALA A 139 20.38 12.65 -9.04
CA ALA A 139 20.43 13.49 -10.25
C ALA A 139 20.82 12.71 -11.52
N GLY A 140 21.58 11.62 -11.37
CA GLY A 140 21.91 10.68 -12.43
C GLY A 140 20.80 9.70 -12.80
N GLY A 141 19.69 9.70 -12.05
CA GLY A 141 18.56 8.78 -12.20
C GLY A 141 18.71 7.49 -11.39
N LEU A 142 17.56 6.85 -11.16
CA LEU A 142 17.43 5.52 -10.57
C LEU A 142 16.90 4.53 -11.61
N PRO A 143 17.47 3.34 -11.74
CA PRO A 143 16.87 2.27 -12.54
C PRO A 143 15.50 1.86 -11.96
N GLY A 144 14.69 1.15 -12.74
CA GLY A 144 13.49 0.51 -12.22
C GLY A 144 13.85 -0.53 -11.15
N GLY A 145 13.02 -0.65 -10.12
CA GLY A 145 13.26 -1.57 -9.03
C GLY A 145 12.47 -1.23 -7.78
N ILE A 146 12.65 -2.05 -6.74
CA ILE A 146 11.89 -1.94 -5.50
C ILE A 146 12.16 -0.63 -4.74
N ASP A 147 13.33 -0.02 -4.93
CA ASP A 147 13.71 1.24 -4.28
C ASP A 147 13.34 2.48 -5.11
N ASN A 148 12.70 2.28 -6.28
CA ASN A 148 12.35 3.38 -7.17
C ASN A 148 11.01 4.02 -6.77
N PRO A 149 10.94 5.34 -6.55
CA PRO A 149 9.73 6.02 -6.06
C PRO A 149 8.52 5.93 -7.01
N LEU A 150 8.71 5.54 -8.28
CA LEU A 150 7.59 5.33 -9.20
C LEU A 150 6.90 3.96 -9.02
N GLY A 151 7.50 3.07 -8.23
CA GLY A 151 6.98 1.73 -8.03
C GLY A 151 6.96 0.89 -9.31
N ALA A 152 6.13 -0.17 -9.32
CA ALA A 152 6.12 -1.17 -10.37
C ALA A 152 5.50 -0.69 -11.70
N ARG A 153 4.66 0.33 -11.70
CA ARG A 153 3.90 0.79 -12.89
C ARG A 153 3.82 2.30 -12.96
N ALA A 154 3.93 2.84 -14.18
CA ALA A 154 3.66 4.25 -14.43
C ALA A 154 2.90 4.47 -15.74
N LEU A 155 1.93 5.39 -15.69
CA LEU A 155 1.18 5.91 -16.84
C LEU A 155 1.68 7.33 -17.11
N TYR A 156 2.22 7.54 -18.29
CA TYR A 156 2.77 8.83 -18.73
C TYR A 156 1.69 9.63 -19.44
N LEU A 157 1.44 10.84 -18.95
CA LEU A 157 0.36 11.69 -19.45
C LEU A 157 0.86 12.61 -20.54
N TYR A 158 0.13 12.63 -21.65
CA TYR A 158 0.43 13.42 -22.83
C TYR A 158 -0.69 14.41 -23.12
N ARG A 159 -0.34 15.51 -23.77
CA ARG A 159 -1.27 16.52 -24.28
C ARG A 159 -0.73 17.11 -25.58
N GLY A 160 -1.57 17.14 -26.62
CA GLY A 160 -1.16 17.67 -27.93
C GLY A 160 0.07 16.95 -28.51
N GLY A 161 0.19 15.63 -28.32
CA GLY A 161 1.32 14.84 -28.79
C GLY A 161 2.61 14.97 -27.97
N ARG A 162 2.62 15.76 -26.88
CA ARG A 162 3.79 16.01 -26.06
C ARG A 162 3.63 15.41 -24.66
N ASP A 163 4.74 14.88 -24.12
CA ASP A 163 4.81 14.45 -22.72
C ASP A 163 4.65 15.67 -21.80
N THR A 164 3.70 15.60 -20.89
CA THR A 164 3.41 16.67 -19.93
C THR A 164 4.33 16.66 -18.72
N MET A 165 5.17 15.64 -18.60
CA MET A 165 5.98 15.32 -17.41
C MET A 165 5.15 14.91 -16.18
N PHE A 166 3.82 14.82 -16.27
CA PHE A 166 2.98 14.25 -15.23
C PHE A 166 2.79 12.75 -15.41
N ARG A 167 2.68 12.06 -14.28
CA ARG A 167 2.58 10.59 -14.21
C ARG A 167 1.50 10.21 -13.21
N ILE A 168 0.81 9.10 -13.49
CA ILE A 168 0.10 8.30 -12.49
C ILE A 168 0.97 7.07 -12.29
N HIS A 169 1.39 6.81 -11.07
CA HIS A 169 2.36 5.76 -10.81
C HIS A 169 2.09 5.07 -9.47
N GLY A 170 2.71 3.92 -9.27
CA GLY A 170 2.71 3.23 -7.99
C GLY A 170 3.55 3.96 -6.94
N THR A 171 3.78 3.30 -5.85
CA THR A 171 4.67 3.76 -4.78
C THR A 171 5.33 2.55 -4.14
N ILE A 172 6.49 2.77 -3.54
CA ILE A 172 7.16 1.84 -2.63
C ILE A 172 6.88 2.21 -1.17
N ASP A 173 6.31 3.39 -0.94
CA ASP A 173 5.95 3.89 0.38
C ASP A 173 4.46 3.64 0.62
N ASN A 174 4.17 2.85 1.64
CA ASN A 174 2.81 2.48 2.05
C ASN A 174 2.29 3.34 3.21
N ALA A 175 3.05 4.34 3.66
CA ALA A 175 2.70 5.21 4.78
C ALA A 175 1.92 6.45 4.36
#